data_67ee557ad59bb1bfa5fdd02fd5eb8c65
#
_entry.id   67ee557ad59bb1bfa5fdd02fd5eb8c65
#
_cell.length_a   1.000
_cell.length_b   1.000
_cell.length_c   1.000
_cell.angle_alpha   90.00
_cell.angle_beta   90.00
_cell.angle_gamma   90.00
#
_symmetry.space_group_name_H-M   'P 1'
#
loop_
_entity.id
_entity.type
_entity.pdbx_description
1 polymer ?
#
loop_
_entity_poly.entity_id
_entity_poly.type
_entity_poly.pdbx_seq_one_letter_code
_entity_poly.pdbx_strand_id
1 'polypeptide(L)'
;LADRLRLDEATISKGIGETTEKVNRRSSALRGERPFPDLSGKSILLVDDGLASGFTMRVAVEALSKRAVSEIWVAVPTGQLRSIEHLSKHVHIIICPNIRSSMVFAVADAYEHWSDVPESEVLAIMEKEVHG
;
A
#
# COMPACT_ATOMS: atom_id res chain seq x y z
N LEU A 1 -3.29 -13.09 -13.87
CA LEU A 1 -1.83 -12.90 -13.97
C LEU A 1 -1.11 -14.25 -13.99
N ALA A 2 -1.44 -15.15 -13.06
CA ALA A 2 -0.86 -16.49 -12.96
C ALA A 2 -0.98 -17.27 -14.29
N ASP A 3 -2.16 -17.26 -14.91
CA ASP A 3 -2.40 -17.91 -16.21
C ASP A 3 -1.53 -17.35 -17.33
N ARG A 4 -1.28 -16.03 -17.34
CA ARG A 4 -0.39 -15.39 -18.33
C ARG A 4 1.07 -15.75 -18.14
N LEU A 5 1.49 -16.00 -16.89
CA LEU A 5 2.86 -16.35 -16.54
C LEU A 5 3.10 -17.86 -16.50
N ARG A 6 2.06 -18.69 -16.75
CA ARG A 6 2.12 -20.15 -16.67
C ARG A 6 2.75 -20.65 -15.36
N LEU A 7 2.43 -20.01 -14.25
CA LEU A 7 2.91 -20.41 -12.93
C LEU A 7 2.14 -21.63 -12.47
N ASP A 8 2.85 -22.66 -12.00
CA ASP A 8 2.23 -23.82 -11.37
C ASP A 8 1.76 -23.51 -9.93
N GLU A 9 0.86 -24.35 -9.40
CA GLU A 9 0.31 -24.16 -8.06
C GLU A 9 1.37 -24.19 -6.97
N ALA A 10 2.43 -24.97 -7.13
CA ALA A 10 3.51 -25.05 -6.16
C ALA A 10 4.29 -23.72 -6.09
N THR A 11 4.60 -23.12 -7.23
CA THR A 11 5.24 -21.82 -7.31
C THR A 11 4.38 -20.72 -6.71
N ILE A 12 3.07 -20.75 -6.98
CA ILE A 12 2.12 -19.78 -6.39
C ILE A 12 2.05 -19.94 -4.88
N SER A 13 1.89 -21.17 -4.39
CA SER A 13 1.81 -21.47 -2.96
C SER A 13 3.07 -21.04 -2.21
N LYS A 14 4.25 -21.32 -2.79
CA LYS A 14 5.53 -20.88 -2.25
C LYS A 14 5.60 -19.34 -2.15
N GLY A 15 5.25 -18.63 -3.22
CA GLY A 15 5.26 -17.16 -3.24
C GLY A 15 4.27 -16.55 -2.24
N ILE A 16 3.11 -17.15 -2.03
CA ILE A 16 2.15 -16.76 -0.99
C ILE A 16 2.77 -16.93 0.40
N GLY A 17 3.41 -18.07 0.67
CA GLY A 17 4.09 -18.35 1.94
C GLY A 17 5.16 -17.33 2.26
N GLU A 18 6.10 -17.12 1.34
CA GLU A 18 7.19 -16.14 1.48
C GLU A 18 6.68 -14.71 1.69
N THR A 19 5.63 -14.33 0.96
CA THR A 19 5.00 -13.00 1.10
C THR A 19 4.32 -12.86 2.46
N THR A 20 3.61 -13.89 2.91
CA THR A 20 2.94 -13.91 4.21
C THR A 20 3.93 -13.78 5.35
N GLU A 21 5.03 -14.53 5.32
CA GLU A 21 6.11 -14.43 6.31
C GLU A 21 6.71 -13.01 6.36
N LYS A 22 6.99 -12.43 5.19
CA LYS A 22 7.51 -11.07 5.07
C LYS A 22 6.55 -10.03 5.67
N VAL A 23 5.27 -10.15 5.38
CA VAL A 23 4.23 -9.25 5.91
C VAL A 23 4.11 -9.39 7.42
N ASN A 24 4.07 -10.63 7.94
CA ASN A 24 3.98 -10.90 9.37
C ASN A 24 5.19 -10.33 10.12
N ARG A 25 6.41 -10.57 9.60
CA ARG A 25 7.63 -10.02 10.18
C ARG A 25 7.61 -8.50 10.23
N ARG A 26 7.25 -7.83 9.12
CA ARG A 26 7.14 -6.36 9.08
C ARG A 26 6.06 -5.84 10.02
N SER A 27 4.91 -6.49 10.06
CA SER A 27 3.82 -6.12 10.96
C SER A 27 4.26 -6.20 12.41
N SER A 28 4.96 -7.27 12.80
CA SER A 28 5.49 -7.43 14.17
C SER A 28 6.57 -6.39 14.48
N ALA A 29 7.49 -6.12 13.55
CA ALA A 29 8.55 -5.13 13.75
C ALA A 29 7.99 -3.71 13.91
N LEU A 30 7.06 -3.29 13.04
CA LEU A 30 6.53 -1.92 13.03
C LEU A 30 5.45 -1.69 14.08
N ARG A 31 4.67 -2.71 14.42
CA ARG A 31 3.57 -2.59 15.39
C ARG A 31 3.98 -2.98 16.82
N GLY A 32 4.92 -3.90 16.96
CA GLY A 32 5.22 -4.55 18.22
C GLY A 32 3.99 -5.30 18.75
N GLU A 33 3.75 -5.20 20.06
CA GLU A 33 2.59 -5.83 20.71
C GLU A 33 1.32 -4.96 20.70
N ARG A 34 1.36 -3.79 20.05
CA ARG A 34 0.19 -2.90 19.96
C ARG A 34 -0.96 -3.59 19.21
N PRO A 35 -2.16 -3.64 19.77
CA PRO A 35 -3.31 -4.21 19.08
C PRO A 35 -3.64 -3.42 17.83
N PHE A 36 -4.32 -4.06 16.88
CA PHE A 36 -4.85 -3.33 15.74
C PHE A 36 -5.90 -2.33 16.24
N PRO A 37 -5.83 -1.05 15.85
CA PRO A 37 -6.76 -0.04 16.33
C PRO A 37 -8.19 -0.32 15.88
N ASP A 38 -9.15 0.09 16.71
CA ASP A 38 -10.54 0.14 16.26
C ASP A 38 -10.71 1.29 15.24
N LEU A 39 -11.13 0.92 14.04
CA LEU A 39 -11.34 1.83 12.92
C LEU A 39 -12.82 2.19 12.71
N SER A 40 -13.72 1.69 13.57
CA SER A 40 -15.16 1.89 13.42
C SER A 40 -15.52 3.39 13.41
N GLY A 41 -16.25 3.80 12.37
CA GLY A 41 -16.68 5.18 12.17
C GLY A 41 -15.58 6.19 11.85
N LYS A 42 -14.34 5.74 11.65
CA LYS A 42 -13.21 6.64 11.33
C LYS A 42 -13.04 6.80 9.82
N SER A 43 -12.59 7.99 9.42
CA SER A 43 -12.05 8.23 8.08
C SER A 43 -10.58 7.81 8.06
N ILE A 44 -10.22 6.96 7.10
CA ILE A 44 -8.88 6.39 7.00
C ILE A 44 -8.18 6.99 5.78
N LEU A 45 -7.01 7.58 6.00
CA LEU A 45 -6.11 8.03 4.93
C LEU A 45 -5.03 7.00 4.71
N LEU A 46 -5.01 6.40 3.52
CA LEU A 46 -3.93 5.54 3.03
C LEU A 46 -2.92 6.40 2.27
N VAL A 47 -1.66 6.29 2.64
CA VAL A 47 -0.55 7.05 2.04
C VAL A 47 0.48 6.08 1.50
N ASP A 48 1.00 6.36 0.30
CA ASP A 48 2.09 5.61 -0.32
C ASP A 48 2.97 6.57 -1.14
N ASP A 49 4.16 6.15 -1.55
CA ASP A 49 5.10 6.92 -2.36
C ASP A 49 4.67 7.05 -3.84
N GLY A 50 3.78 6.18 -4.29
CA GLY A 50 3.19 6.25 -5.62
C GLY A 50 2.32 5.04 -5.96
N LEU A 51 1.56 5.17 -7.02
CA LEU A 51 0.58 4.19 -7.45
C LEU A 51 0.92 3.66 -8.84
N ALA A 52 1.78 2.64 -8.95
CA ALA A 52 2.07 1.98 -10.23
C ALA A 52 0.94 1.00 -10.61
N SER A 53 1.03 -0.27 -10.27
CA SER A 53 -0.03 -1.24 -10.54
C SER A 53 -1.29 -1.06 -9.67
N GLY A 54 -1.16 -0.36 -8.55
CA GLY A 54 -2.22 -0.17 -7.56
C GLY A 54 -2.61 -1.41 -6.78
N PHE A 55 -1.88 -2.53 -6.95
CA PHE A 55 -2.27 -3.80 -6.33
C PHE A 55 -2.23 -3.73 -4.80
N THR A 56 -1.13 -3.22 -4.23
CA THR A 56 -0.96 -3.10 -2.77
C THR A 56 -2.05 -2.21 -2.16
N MET A 57 -2.27 -1.05 -2.78
CA MET A 57 -3.29 -0.10 -2.32
C MET A 57 -4.70 -0.70 -2.39
N ARG A 58 -5.01 -1.45 -3.47
CA ARG A 58 -6.29 -2.13 -3.61
C ARG A 58 -6.52 -3.16 -2.52
N VAL A 59 -5.52 -3.97 -2.19
CA VAL A 59 -5.61 -4.95 -1.10
C VAL A 59 -5.87 -4.26 0.24
N ALA A 60 -5.21 -3.11 0.49
CA ALA A 60 -5.45 -2.32 1.70
C ALA A 60 -6.89 -1.78 1.75
N VAL A 61 -7.39 -1.24 0.64
CA VAL A 61 -8.78 -0.76 0.53
C VAL A 61 -9.79 -1.89 0.73
N GLU A 62 -9.58 -3.06 0.11
CA GLU A 62 -10.42 -4.23 0.31
C GLU A 62 -10.44 -4.73 1.75
N ALA A 63 -9.31 -4.65 2.45
CA ALA A 63 -9.23 -5.02 3.85
C ALA A 63 -9.97 -4.02 4.76
N LEU A 64 -9.91 -2.72 4.44
CA LEU A 64 -10.61 -1.66 5.18
C LEU A 64 -12.11 -1.68 4.92
N SER A 65 -12.57 -1.95 3.71
CA SER A 65 -14.00 -1.98 3.37
C SER A 65 -14.76 -3.11 4.07
N LYS A 66 -14.06 -4.12 4.58
CA LYS A 66 -14.63 -5.16 5.45
C LYS A 66 -14.76 -4.74 6.92
N ARG A 67 -14.32 -3.53 7.25
CA ARG A 67 -14.41 -2.94 8.58
C ARG A 67 -15.39 -1.78 8.55
N ALA A 68 -15.99 -1.45 9.66
CA ALA A 68 -16.99 -0.37 9.76
C ALA A 68 -16.34 1.03 9.71
N VAL A 69 -15.44 1.28 8.73
CA VAL A 69 -14.84 2.59 8.51
C VAL A 69 -15.86 3.54 7.88
N SER A 70 -15.78 4.83 8.20
CA SER A 70 -16.67 5.84 7.62
C SER A 70 -16.26 6.17 6.18
N GLU A 71 -15.00 6.41 5.96
CA GLU A 71 -14.46 6.79 4.66
C GLU A 71 -13.06 6.22 4.45
N ILE A 72 -12.70 6.00 3.19
CA ILE A 72 -11.34 5.63 2.79
C ILE A 72 -10.85 6.69 1.79
N TRP A 73 -9.76 7.33 2.12
CA TRP A 73 -9.06 8.30 1.29
C TRP A 73 -7.70 7.75 0.92
N VAL A 74 -7.19 8.12 -0.24
CA VAL A 74 -5.86 7.74 -0.72
C VAL A 74 -5.09 8.99 -1.09
N ALA A 75 -3.85 9.12 -0.62
CA ALA A 75 -2.96 10.20 -0.99
C ALA A 75 -1.62 9.64 -1.47
N VAL A 76 -1.26 9.93 -2.72
CA VAL A 76 0.00 9.55 -3.34
C VAL A 76 0.54 10.71 -4.17
N PRO A 77 1.85 11.01 -4.16
CA PRO A 77 2.40 12.11 -4.94
C PRO A 77 2.34 11.87 -6.45
N THR A 78 2.37 10.60 -6.87
CA THR A 78 2.33 10.22 -8.29
C THR A 78 1.58 8.92 -8.50
N GLY A 79 0.98 8.74 -9.69
CA GLY A 79 0.26 7.51 -9.99
C GLY A 79 -0.08 7.33 -11.47
N GLN A 80 -0.20 6.07 -11.87
CA GLN A 80 -0.66 5.71 -13.21
C GLN A 80 -2.16 5.94 -13.34
N LEU A 81 -2.59 6.61 -14.39
CA LEU A 81 -3.99 6.95 -14.66
C LEU A 81 -4.94 5.76 -14.51
N ARG A 82 -4.62 4.63 -15.14
CA ARG A 82 -5.47 3.42 -15.08
C ARG A 82 -5.64 2.88 -13.67
N SER A 83 -4.59 2.94 -12.86
CA SER A 83 -4.64 2.48 -11.47
C SER A 83 -5.49 3.41 -10.62
N ILE A 84 -5.39 4.71 -10.84
CA ILE A 84 -6.22 5.73 -10.18
C ILE A 84 -7.70 5.55 -10.57
N GLU A 85 -8.01 5.43 -11.86
CA GLU A 85 -9.38 5.20 -12.36
C GLU A 85 -9.99 3.91 -11.81
N HIS A 86 -9.18 2.87 -11.64
CA HIS A 86 -9.66 1.61 -11.06
C HIS A 86 -9.94 1.75 -9.57
N LEU A 87 -9.02 2.37 -8.84
CA LEU A 87 -9.10 2.54 -7.39
C LEU A 87 -10.21 3.53 -6.99
N SER A 88 -10.45 4.57 -7.80
CA SER A 88 -11.47 5.61 -7.53
C SER A 88 -12.88 5.06 -7.37
N LYS A 89 -13.16 3.86 -7.89
CA LYS A 89 -14.44 3.17 -7.74
C LYS A 89 -14.66 2.57 -6.35
N HIS A 90 -13.63 2.53 -5.52
CA HIS A 90 -13.60 1.81 -4.25
C HIS A 90 -13.24 2.69 -3.05
N VAL A 91 -12.93 3.96 -3.29
CA VAL A 91 -12.55 4.93 -2.25
C VAL A 91 -13.32 6.24 -2.40
N HIS A 92 -13.39 7.03 -1.36
CA HIS A 92 -14.14 8.28 -1.34
C HIS A 92 -13.37 9.43 -2.01
N ILE A 93 -12.07 9.51 -1.77
CA ILE A 93 -11.18 10.56 -2.30
C ILE A 93 -9.85 9.96 -2.69
N ILE A 94 -9.30 10.40 -3.84
CA ILE A 94 -7.91 10.19 -4.23
C ILE A 94 -7.25 11.55 -4.43
N ILE A 95 -6.15 11.77 -3.74
CA ILE A 95 -5.28 12.94 -3.88
C ILE A 95 -4.01 12.47 -4.60
N CYS A 96 -3.85 12.85 -5.86
CA CYS A 96 -2.68 12.51 -6.67
C CYS A 96 -2.33 13.70 -7.58
N PRO A 97 -1.37 14.55 -7.22
CA PRO A 97 -1.01 15.73 -8.00
C PRO A 97 -0.31 15.41 -9.32
N ASN A 98 0.43 14.30 -9.43
CA ASN A 98 1.14 13.92 -10.63
C ASN A 98 0.59 12.62 -11.24
N ILE A 99 -0.36 12.76 -12.17
CA ILE A 99 -0.97 11.63 -12.87
C ILE A 99 -0.22 11.35 -14.18
N ARG A 100 0.21 10.09 -14.34
CA ARG A 100 0.95 9.60 -15.52
C ARG A 100 0.08 8.70 -16.40
N SER A 101 0.04 8.99 -17.70
CA SER A 101 -0.74 8.23 -18.69
C SER A 101 0.11 7.24 -19.50
N SER A 102 1.43 7.20 -19.29
CA SER A 102 2.34 6.30 -20.00
C SER A 102 2.01 4.83 -19.69
N MET A 103 2.17 3.95 -20.70
CA MET A 103 1.95 2.50 -20.52
C MET A 103 2.95 1.85 -19.57
N VAL A 104 4.17 2.39 -19.53
CA VAL A 104 5.23 1.96 -18.61
C VAL A 104 5.45 3.10 -17.62
N PHE A 105 5.30 2.79 -16.34
CA PHE A 105 5.49 3.72 -15.24
C PHE A 105 6.07 2.99 -14.03
N ALA A 106 7.21 3.46 -13.55
CA ALA A 106 7.76 3.12 -12.24
C ALA A 106 7.65 4.33 -11.32
N VAL A 107 7.31 4.10 -10.06
CA VAL A 107 7.20 5.20 -9.07
C VAL A 107 8.51 5.95 -8.94
N ALA A 108 9.64 5.24 -8.96
CA ALA A 108 10.98 5.80 -8.91
C ALA A 108 11.24 6.88 -9.99
N ASP A 109 10.62 6.77 -11.18
CA ASP A 109 10.79 7.73 -12.27
C ASP A 109 10.22 9.13 -11.97
N ALA A 110 9.46 9.27 -10.91
CA ALA A 110 8.88 10.54 -10.47
C ALA A 110 9.72 11.27 -9.41
N TYR A 111 10.84 10.70 -9.00
CA TYR A 111 11.71 11.23 -7.95
C TYR A 111 13.09 11.55 -8.50
N GLU A 112 13.68 12.68 -8.07
CA GLU A 112 15.07 13.03 -8.41
C GLU A 112 16.06 12.05 -7.77
N HIS A 113 15.77 11.64 -6.54
CA HIS A 113 16.56 10.66 -5.80
C HIS A 113 15.62 9.60 -5.22
N TRP A 114 15.80 8.37 -5.65
CA TRP A 114 15.04 7.23 -5.15
C TRP A 114 15.94 6.30 -4.35
N SER A 115 15.50 5.95 -3.18
CA SER A 115 16.12 4.89 -2.37
C SER A 115 15.08 4.23 -1.47
N ASP A 116 15.25 2.95 -1.22
CA ASP A 116 14.46 2.27 -0.21
C ASP A 116 14.81 2.81 1.18
N VAL A 117 13.78 3.11 1.99
CA VAL A 117 13.96 3.51 3.38
C VAL A 117 14.15 2.24 4.22
N PRO A 118 15.28 2.09 4.93
CA PRO A 118 15.52 0.92 5.76
C PRO A 118 14.54 0.86 6.94
N GLU A 119 14.18 -0.36 7.35
CA GLU A 119 13.19 -0.61 8.42
C GLU A 119 13.59 0.07 9.74
N SER A 120 14.89 0.16 10.04
CA SER A 120 15.41 0.87 11.22
C SER A 120 15.10 2.37 11.20
N GLU A 121 15.15 3.01 10.04
CA GLU A 121 14.82 4.42 9.89
C GLU A 121 13.32 4.66 10.05
N VAL A 122 12.49 3.76 9.47
CA VAL A 122 11.04 3.81 9.66
C VAL A 122 10.67 3.70 11.14
N LEU A 123 11.28 2.77 11.87
CA LEU A 123 11.06 2.61 13.30
C LEU A 123 11.45 3.87 14.09
N ALA A 124 12.62 4.46 13.78
CA ALA A 124 13.06 5.68 14.44
C ALA A 124 12.15 6.89 14.20
N ILE A 125 11.54 6.98 13.00
CA ILE A 125 10.54 8.02 12.69
C ILE A 125 9.25 7.78 13.49
N MET A 126 8.76 6.54 13.50
CA MET A 126 7.53 6.19 14.21
C MET A 126 7.65 6.39 15.72
N GLU A 127 8.81 6.13 16.33
CA GLU A 127 9.05 6.36 17.75
C GLU A 127 9.02 7.84 18.12
N LYS A 128 9.53 8.72 17.26
CA LYS A 128 9.49 10.17 17.49
C LYS A 128 8.07 10.72 17.47
N GLU A 129 7.21 10.24 16.57
CA GLU A 129 5.81 10.69 16.45
C GLU A 129 4.93 10.23 17.62
N VAL A 130 5.28 9.15 18.31
CA VAL A 130 4.50 8.64 19.47
C VAL A 130 4.79 9.45 20.73
N HIS A 131 5.89 10.21 20.80
CA HIS A 131 6.33 10.93 21.99
C HIS A 131 6.25 12.46 21.84
N GLY A 132 5.73 12.97 20.74
CA GLY A 132 5.45 14.38 20.46
C GLY A 132 3.95 14.68 20.54
#